data_a82d04aa174b7128f4803759bebb5bc8
#
_entry.id   a82d04aa174b7128f4803759bebb5bc8
#
_cell.length_a   1.000
_cell.length_b   1.000
_cell.length_c   1.000
_cell.angle_alpha   90.00
_cell.angle_beta   90.00
_cell.angle_gamma   90.00
#
_symmetry.space_group_name_H-M   'P 1'
#
loop_
_entity.id
_entity.type
_entity.pdbx_description
1 polymer ?
#
loop_
_entity_poly.entity_id
_entity_poly.type
_entity_poly.pdbx_seq_one_letter_code
_entity_poly.pdbx_strand_id
1 'polypeptide(L)'
;MNKLFRLILIFLSALIVITFNFNGSASQLDFDDGIDRFITSQMKTHNIPGLALAITHNNQVLHVKGYSAANNDHPVTAQTQFLIASVSKSFTAIAVMQLVEARQIDLDSPVQAYLPEFALTDPSFAQQPPGEIDAKVTIRHLLNQVSGLSDVGFPELQLSQATTIGERVTSLSQARPVELPGAQFHYFNPNYEVLARVVEVVSQQPFSDYLQTHIFTPLQMSRTLNATTRADASQGATNMAQGHLMAFGLPFAYPEMSGYLSGSGGIVSTAEDMANYLIFQTNSGQFQETKLFSESSVVLMHTPPKAISSSYGMGWFKGSENGETAIEHNGILSTFYTDVVLLPKEKYGIALLYNINASPLISMAFPQIKTGLIQLLKDGQPAVGGFSVTLWGIAIALLMFISVTLAIRSLLYLPQWRQSIHRTPLWRVWLGIGFTFLPAFFLLILPWIFALVSDRFFGHVLLFRSMLDLMLWLSVCAVLGVVNGIARLIFLARSNRLDAVS
;
A
#
# COMPACT_ATOMS: atom_id res chain seq x y z
N MET A 1 -21.61 9.66 -33.03
CA MET A 1 -21.54 9.56 -31.57
C MET A 1 -22.93 9.35 -31.04
N ASN A 2 -23.31 8.09 -30.71
CA ASN A 2 -24.67 7.69 -30.40
C ASN A 2 -25.21 8.34 -29.11
N LYS A 3 -26.51 8.65 -29.09
CA LYS A 3 -27.25 9.21 -27.91
C LYS A 3 -26.97 8.45 -26.62
N LEU A 4 -26.68 7.14 -26.69
CA LEU A 4 -26.32 6.27 -25.57
C LEU A 4 -24.97 6.68 -24.95
N PHE A 5 -23.97 7.06 -25.74
CA PHE A 5 -22.67 7.49 -25.25
C PHE A 5 -22.72 8.84 -24.52
N ARG A 6 -23.60 9.76 -25.00
CA ARG A 6 -23.87 11.03 -24.31
C ARG A 6 -24.61 10.82 -22.98
N LEU A 7 -25.53 9.85 -22.91
CA LEU A 7 -26.25 9.50 -21.70
C LEU A 7 -25.29 8.89 -20.65
N ILE A 8 -24.34 8.04 -21.06
CA ILE A 8 -23.33 7.45 -20.17
C ILE A 8 -22.39 8.53 -19.62
N LEU A 9 -21.95 9.48 -20.45
CA LEU A 9 -21.12 10.61 -20.00
C LEU A 9 -21.89 11.56 -19.07
N ILE A 10 -23.15 11.81 -19.30
CA ILE A 10 -24.00 12.63 -18.42
C ILE A 10 -24.26 11.90 -17.09
N PHE A 11 -24.43 10.58 -17.12
CA PHE A 11 -24.62 9.77 -15.91
C PHE A 11 -23.34 9.71 -15.06
N LEU A 12 -22.17 9.56 -15.70
CA LEU A 12 -20.87 9.62 -15.03
C LEU A 12 -20.57 11.02 -14.46
N SER A 13 -20.96 12.09 -15.14
CA SER A 13 -20.79 13.44 -14.62
C SER A 13 -21.80 13.80 -13.52
N ALA A 14 -23.00 13.23 -13.54
CA ALA A 14 -24.01 13.42 -12.49
C ALA A 14 -23.68 12.66 -11.18
N LEU A 15 -22.94 11.54 -11.26
CA LEU A 15 -22.47 10.82 -10.07
C LEU A 15 -21.39 11.58 -9.27
N ILE A 16 -20.77 12.60 -9.87
CA ILE A 16 -19.67 13.37 -9.26
C ILE A 16 -20.18 14.56 -8.41
N VAL A 17 -21.47 14.91 -8.50
CA VAL A 17 -22.01 16.15 -7.85
C VAL A 17 -23.26 15.86 -7.03
N ILE A 18 -23.17 14.99 -6.02
CA ILE A 18 -24.12 15.03 -4.90
C ILE A 18 -23.35 15.35 -3.62
N THR A 19 -23.07 16.65 -3.44
CA THR A 19 -22.61 17.19 -2.15
C THR A 19 -23.84 17.46 -1.29
N PHE A 20 -24.06 16.61 -0.28
CA PHE A 20 -25.01 16.93 0.78
C PHE A 20 -24.32 17.84 1.80
N ASN A 21 -24.71 19.12 1.83
CA ASN A 21 -24.38 20.02 2.93
C ASN A 21 -25.33 19.74 4.11
N PHE A 22 -24.81 19.11 5.15
CA PHE A 22 -25.49 19.06 6.44
C PHE A 22 -24.93 20.18 7.32
N ASN A 23 -25.64 21.30 7.41
CA ASN A 23 -25.44 22.31 8.45
C ASN A 23 -26.24 21.93 9.69
N GLY A 24 -25.62 21.23 10.61
CA GLY A 24 -26.15 20.96 11.95
C GLY A 24 -25.40 21.85 12.97
N SER A 25 -26.14 22.64 13.73
CA SER A 25 -25.60 23.46 14.84
C SER A 25 -24.98 22.55 15.90
N ALA A 26 -23.67 22.67 16.14
CA ALA A 26 -22.95 21.91 17.14
C ALA A 26 -23.21 22.50 18.54
N SER A 27 -23.96 21.80 19.39
CA SER A 27 -23.78 21.87 20.84
C SER A 27 -22.41 21.23 21.16
N GLN A 28 -21.75 21.70 22.24
CA GLN A 28 -20.47 21.21 22.72
C GLN A 28 -20.60 19.69 22.99
N LEU A 29 -20.26 18.90 21.96
CA LEU A 29 -20.28 17.45 22.01
C LEU A 29 -19.13 17.00 22.89
N ASP A 30 -19.37 16.05 23.77
CA ASP A 30 -18.29 15.34 24.42
C ASP A 30 -17.31 14.86 23.33
N PHE A 31 -16.05 15.21 23.47
CA PHE A 31 -15.02 15.05 22.43
C PHE A 31 -14.87 13.58 21.97
N ASP A 32 -14.94 12.64 22.93
CA ASP A 32 -14.90 11.21 22.64
C ASP A 32 -16.11 10.75 21.83
N ASP A 33 -17.31 11.24 22.16
CA ASP A 33 -18.53 10.96 21.39
C ASP A 33 -18.46 11.50 19.97
N GLY A 34 -17.73 12.62 19.76
CA GLY A 34 -17.48 13.20 18.45
C GLY A 34 -16.62 12.30 17.57
N ILE A 35 -15.52 11.79 18.12
CA ILE A 35 -14.62 10.83 17.46
C ILE A 35 -15.37 9.54 17.14
N ASP A 36 -16.08 8.97 18.11
CA ASP A 36 -16.82 7.73 17.96
C ASP A 36 -17.87 7.81 16.84
N ARG A 37 -18.65 8.89 16.82
CA ARG A 37 -19.65 9.12 15.77
C ARG A 37 -19.01 9.29 14.39
N PHE A 38 -17.92 10.06 14.30
CA PHE A 38 -17.21 10.25 13.06
C PHE A 38 -16.69 8.90 12.52
N ILE A 39 -15.92 8.17 13.32
CA ILE A 39 -15.32 6.88 12.91
C ILE A 39 -16.40 5.86 12.54
N THR A 40 -17.43 5.70 13.37
CA THR A 40 -18.54 4.76 13.09
C THR A 40 -19.29 5.12 11.81
N SER A 41 -19.52 6.42 11.56
CA SER A 41 -20.14 6.91 10.33
C SER A 41 -19.27 6.60 9.10
N GLN A 42 -17.95 6.84 9.18
CA GLN A 42 -17.03 6.56 8.08
C GLN A 42 -16.93 5.05 7.79
N MET A 43 -16.83 4.23 8.82
CA MET A 43 -16.82 2.77 8.67
C MET A 43 -18.08 2.26 7.97
N LYS A 44 -19.25 2.78 8.34
CA LYS A 44 -20.52 2.45 7.69
C LYS A 44 -20.57 2.91 6.24
N THR A 45 -20.11 4.13 5.95
CA THR A 45 -20.09 4.72 4.59
C THR A 45 -19.19 3.93 3.64
N HIS A 46 -18.09 3.40 4.16
CA HIS A 46 -17.08 2.72 3.36
C HIS A 46 -17.05 1.20 3.55
N ASN A 47 -18.01 0.63 4.28
CA ASN A 47 -18.10 -0.80 4.58
C ASN A 47 -16.80 -1.36 5.17
N ILE A 48 -16.18 -0.63 6.10
CA ILE A 48 -14.97 -1.05 6.80
C ILE A 48 -15.36 -2.03 7.91
N PRO A 49 -14.86 -3.29 7.89
CA PRO A 49 -15.31 -4.30 8.86
C PRO A 49 -14.71 -4.11 10.25
N GLY A 50 -13.51 -3.56 10.35
CA GLY A 50 -12.85 -3.32 11.63
C GLY A 50 -11.75 -2.26 11.53
N LEU A 51 -11.65 -1.46 12.57
CA LEU A 51 -10.67 -0.39 12.74
C LEU A 51 -10.27 -0.29 14.21
N ALA A 52 -8.98 -0.13 14.50
CA ALA A 52 -8.51 0.31 15.81
C ALA A 52 -7.82 1.66 15.68
N LEU A 53 -8.12 2.58 16.60
CA LEU A 53 -7.67 3.95 16.61
C LEU A 53 -6.90 4.26 17.88
N ALA A 54 -5.74 4.88 17.74
CA ALA A 54 -5.03 5.54 18.83
C ALA A 54 -4.81 7.01 18.50
N ILE A 55 -5.11 7.88 19.45
CA ILE A 55 -4.81 9.33 19.40
C ILE A 55 -4.07 9.70 20.67
N THR A 56 -2.96 10.39 20.51
CA THR A 56 -2.19 10.97 21.61
C THR A 56 -2.06 12.47 21.45
N HIS A 57 -1.98 13.19 22.56
CA HIS A 57 -1.78 14.62 22.58
C HIS A 57 -0.98 15.02 23.81
N ASN A 58 0.03 15.90 23.63
CA ASN A 58 0.88 16.38 24.72
C ASN A 58 1.45 15.25 25.61
N ASN A 59 1.95 14.18 24.99
CA ASN A 59 2.53 13.00 25.65
C ASN A 59 1.53 12.18 26.50
N GLN A 60 0.26 12.33 26.25
CA GLN A 60 -0.81 11.56 26.91
C GLN A 60 -1.68 10.86 25.87
N VAL A 61 -2.20 9.72 26.26
CA VAL A 61 -3.25 9.04 25.48
C VAL A 61 -4.53 9.86 25.58
N LEU A 62 -5.03 10.29 24.42
CA LEU A 62 -6.28 11.05 24.34
C LEU A 62 -7.46 10.13 24.02
N HIS A 63 -7.28 9.18 23.11
CA HIS A 63 -8.33 8.24 22.72
C HIS A 63 -7.69 6.94 22.20
N VAL A 64 -8.14 5.78 22.71
CA VAL A 64 -7.73 4.46 22.21
C VAL A 64 -8.93 3.53 22.20
N LYS A 65 -9.33 3.09 21.02
CA LYS A 65 -10.55 2.27 20.87
C LYS A 65 -10.52 1.40 19.62
N GLY A 66 -11.17 0.23 19.73
CA GLY A 66 -11.49 -0.61 18.59
C GLY A 66 -12.94 -0.41 18.14
N TYR A 67 -13.19 -0.52 16.85
CA TYR A 67 -14.49 -0.37 16.21
C TYR A 67 -14.73 -1.55 15.27
N SER A 68 -15.95 -2.09 15.28
CA SER A 68 -16.37 -3.20 14.43
C SER A 68 -17.67 -2.91 13.72
N ALA A 69 -17.86 -3.48 12.54
CA ALA A 69 -19.18 -3.54 11.93
C ALA A 69 -20.13 -4.34 12.80
N ALA A 70 -21.43 -4.00 12.79
CA ALA A 70 -22.43 -4.53 13.70
C ALA A 70 -22.59 -6.07 13.67
N ASN A 71 -22.18 -6.74 12.60
CA ASN A 71 -22.31 -8.19 12.40
C ASN A 71 -20.96 -8.91 12.43
N ASN A 72 -19.96 -8.38 13.12
CA ASN A 72 -18.65 -9.00 13.21
C ASN A 72 -18.59 -9.97 14.40
N ASP A 73 -18.41 -11.26 14.14
CA ASP A 73 -18.30 -12.31 15.16
C ASP A 73 -17.03 -12.16 16.02
N HIS A 74 -16.03 -11.40 15.54
CA HIS A 74 -14.79 -11.10 16.25
C HIS A 74 -14.63 -9.57 16.39
N PRO A 75 -15.18 -8.96 17.44
CA PRO A 75 -15.13 -7.52 17.61
C PRO A 75 -13.70 -7.03 17.80
N VAL A 76 -13.36 -5.96 17.08
CA VAL A 76 -12.09 -5.25 17.24
C VAL A 76 -12.12 -4.45 18.53
N THR A 77 -11.08 -4.60 19.32
CA THR A 77 -10.83 -3.85 20.55
C THR A 77 -9.52 -3.06 20.44
N ALA A 78 -9.22 -2.23 21.43
CA ALA A 78 -7.93 -1.53 21.51
C ALA A 78 -6.73 -2.49 21.57
N GLN A 79 -6.95 -3.74 22.04
CA GLN A 79 -5.94 -4.80 22.17
C GLN A 79 -5.91 -5.78 21.00
N THR A 80 -6.79 -5.60 20.01
CA THR A 80 -6.75 -6.43 18.80
C THR A 80 -5.47 -6.14 18.01
N GLN A 81 -4.79 -7.20 17.60
CA GLN A 81 -3.52 -7.15 16.89
C GLN A 81 -3.72 -7.02 15.38
N PHE A 82 -2.96 -6.13 14.75
CA PHE A 82 -2.96 -5.88 13.30
C PHE A 82 -1.53 -5.96 12.75
N LEU A 83 -1.37 -6.48 11.55
CA LEU A 83 -0.17 -6.24 10.78
C LEU A 83 -0.10 -4.75 10.40
N ILE A 84 0.92 -4.03 10.88
CA ILE A 84 1.08 -2.60 10.58
C ILE A 84 1.88 -2.33 9.30
N ALA A 85 2.24 -3.40 8.60
CA ALA A 85 2.90 -3.34 7.30
C ALA A 85 4.11 -2.39 7.29
N SER A 86 4.22 -1.53 6.29
CA SER A 86 5.39 -0.65 6.10
C SER A 86 5.65 0.37 7.21
N VAL A 87 4.73 0.58 8.15
CA VAL A 87 5.01 1.34 9.38
C VAL A 87 6.13 0.65 10.18
N SER A 88 6.33 -0.66 10.02
CA SER A 88 7.46 -1.42 10.58
C SER A 88 8.83 -0.82 10.25
N LYS A 89 8.96 -0.13 9.11
CA LYS A 89 10.23 0.50 8.70
C LYS A 89 10.72 1.55 9.70
N SER A 90 9.81 2.27 10.32
CA SER A 90 10.16 3.26 11.34
C SER A 90 10.79 2.60 12.60
N PHE A 91 10.35 1.40 12.96
CA PHE A 91 10.95 0.62 14.04
C PHE A 91 12.34 0.08 13.66
N THR A 92 12.50 -0.37 12.42
CA THR A 92 13.83 -0.78 11.91
C THR A 92 14.79 0.40 11.91
N ALA A 93 14.33 1.59 11.51
CA ALA A 93 15.14 2.80 11.59
C ALA A 93 15.54 3.16 13.04
N ILE A 94 14.62 3.00 14.01
CA ILE A 94 14.93 3.17 15.43
C ILE A 94 16.06 2.22 15.86
N ALA A 95 15.96 0.93 15.52
CA ALA A 95 16.99 -0.06 15.87
C ALA A 95 18.37 0.31 15.30
N VAL A 96 18.42 0.73 14.04
CA VAL A 96 19.67 1.22 13.43
C VAL A 96 20.18 2.46 14.14
N MET A 97 19.32 3.44 14.44
CA MET A 97 19.71 4.69 15.08
C MET A 97 20.20 4.50 16.53
N GLN A 98 19.67 3.52 17.25
CA GLN A 98 20.23 3.14 18.57
C GLN A 98 21.68 2.65 18.45
N LEU A 99 21.98 1.82 17.44
CA LEU A 99 23.35 1.34 17.18
C LEU A 99 24.26 2.46 16.65
N VAL A 100 23.71 3.45 15.95
CA VAL A 100 24.45 4.67 15.53
C VAL A 100 24.84 5.50 16.76
N GLU A 101 23.92 5.76 17.69
CA GLU A 101 24.25 6.49 18.93
C GLU A 101 25.21 5.74 19.81
N ALA A 102 25.14 4.41 19.81
CA ALA A 102 26.14 3.55 20.48
C ALA A 102 27.49 3.49 19.74
N ARG A 103 27.64 4.19 18.58
CA ARG A 103 28.83 4.21 17.73
C ARG A 103 29.24 2.83 17.21
N GLN A 104 28.28 1.93 17.10
CA GLN A 104 28.46 0.60 16.50
C GLN A 104 28.17 0.59 15.00
N ILE A 105 27.38 1.55 14.53
CA ILE A 105 27.09 1.79 13.12
C ILE A 105 27.44 3.25 12.78
N ASP A 106 28.08 3.45 11.62
CA ASP A 106 28.20 4.75 10.97
C ASP A 106 27.26 4.78 9.77
N LEU A 107 26.42 5.82 9.72
CA LEU A 107 25.42 6.00 8.66
C LEU A 107 26.05 6.10 7.26
N ASP A 108 27.25 6.64 7.17
CA ASP A 108 27.93 6.90 5.89
C ASP A 108 28.90 5.78 5.50
N SER A 109 29.05 4.76 6.36
CA SER A 109 29.81 3.56 6.04
C SER A 109 29.06 2.68 5.02
N PRO A 110 29.80 2.03 4.09
CA PRO A 110 29.25 1.05 3.18
C PRO A 110 28.57 -0.10 3.94
N VAL A 111 27.46 -0.60 3.40
CA VAL A 111 26.75 -1.77 3.94
C VAL A 111 27.67 -2.98 4.08
N GLN A 112 28.58 -3.18 3.12
CA GLN A 112 29.56 -4.26 3.10
C GLN A 112 30.55 -4.24 4.30
N ALA A 113 30.74 -3.09 4.96
CA ALA A 113 31.53 -3.03 6.18
C ALA A 113 30.91 -3.84 7.32
N TYR A 114 29.59 -4.04 7.30
CA TYR A 114 28.81 -4.79 8.28
C TYR A 114 28.35 -6.14 7.73
N LEU A 115 28.03 -6.21 6.45
CA LEU A 115 27.53 -7.38 5.72
C LEU A 115 28.42 -7.68 4.53
N PRO A 116 29.54 -8.42 4.69
CA PRO A 116 30.40 -8.80 3.55
C PRO A 116 29.67 -9.59 2.46
N GLU A 117 28.57 -10.29 2.81
CA GLU A 117 27.72 -11.03 1.90
C GLU A 117 26.81 -10.15 1.05
N PHE A 118 26.66 -8.85 1.34
CA PHE A 118 25.91 -7.92 0.53
C PHE A 118 26.68 -7.62 -0.76
N ALA A 119 26.28 -8.24 -1.87
CA ALA A 119 26.92 -8.11 -3.16
C ALA A 119 25.87 -7.92 -4.25
N LEU A 120 26.13 -6.99 -5.16
CA LEU A 120 25.32 -6.73 -6.36
C LEU A 120 26.12 -7.16 -7.58
N THR A 121 25.64 -8.16 -8.31
CA THR A 121 26.44 -8.83 -9.36
C THR A 121 26.06 -8.46 -10.78
N ASP A 122 25.23 -7.42 -10.99
CA ASP A 122 24.77 -7.06 -12.33
C ASP A 122 25.91 -6.55 -13.24
N PRO A 123 26.19 -7.28 -14.34
CA PRO A 123 27.20 -6.88 -15.31
C PRO A 123 26.79 -5.68 -16.19
N SER A 124 25.55 -5.19 -16.15
CA SER A 124 25.13 -4.01 -16.92
C SER A 124 25.78 -2.71 -16.45
N PHE A 125 26.30 -2.69 -15.21
CA PHE A 125 27.21 -1.67 -14.69
C PHE A 125 28.70 -2.02 -14.88
N ALA A 126 29.03 -2.99 -15.72
CA ALA A 126 30.37 -3.52 -15.97
C ALA A 126 31.35 -2.53 -16.64
N GLN A 127 30.97 -1.28 -16.88
CA GLN A 127 31.93 -0.20 -17.12
C GLN A 127 32.58 0.31 -15.82
N GLN A 128 32.11 -0.11 -14.66
CA GLN A 128 32.78 0.06 -13.37
C GLN A 128 33.31 -1.31 -12.91
N PRO A 129 34.47 -1.38 -12.27
CA PRO A 129 35.00 -2.64 -11.74
C PRO A 129 33.99 -3.36 -10.88
N PRO A 130 33.89 -4.71 -10.93
CA PRO A 130 33.04 -5.49 -10.05
C PRO A 130 33.28 -5.08 -8.58
N GLY A 131 32.19 -4.80 -7.82
CA GLY A 131 32.27 -4.39 -6.44
C GLY A 131 32.34 -2.87 -6.20
N GLU A 132 32.37 -2.01 -7.22
CA GLU A 132 32.38 -0.56 -6.98
C GLU A 132 31.02 0.05 -6.64
N ILE A 133 29.90 -0.54 -7.05
CA ILE A 133 28.56 0.02 -6.78
C ILE A 133 28.08 -0.37 -5.40
N ASP A 134 28.15 -1.65 -5.07
CA ASP A 134 27.80 -2.17 -3.75
C ASP A 134 28.67 -1.56 -2.65
N ALA A 135 29.98 -1.33 -2.93
CA ALA A 135 30.87 -0.59 -2.03
C ALA A 135 30.46 0.88 -1.78
N LYS A 136 29.55 1.44 -2.59
CA LYS A 136 29.02 2.81 -2.44
C LYS A 136 27.66 2.87 -1.77
N VAL A 137 26.94 1.74 -1.62
CA VAL A 137 25.66 1.71 -0.91
C VAL A 137 25.92 1.82 0.58
N THR A 138 25.51 2.93 1.19
CA THR A 138 25.70 3.18 2.63
C THR A 138 24.45 2.84 3.43
N ILE A 139 24.57 2.74 4.76
CA ILE A 139 23.44 2.59 5.70
C ILE A 139 22.43 3.74 5.50
N ARG A 140 22.91 4.97 5.34
CA ARG A 140 22.09 6.16 5.06
C ARG A 140 21.30 6.01 3.76
N HIS A 141 21.91 5.46 2.70
CA HIS A 141 21.21 5.24 1.43
C HIS A 141 20.04 4.26 1.58
N LEU A 142 20.21 3.18 2.35
CA LEU A 142 19.13 2.23 2.62
C LEU A 142 18.00 2.88 3.43
N LEU A 143 18.34 3.59 4.53
CA LEU A 143 17.34 4.26 5.39
C LEU A 143 16.50 5.28 4.62
N ASN A 144 17.11 6.04 3.71
CA ASN A 144 16.43 7.08 2.93
C ASN A 144 15.84 6.57 1.61
N GLN A 145 15.90 5.26 1.33
CA GLN A 145 15.36 4.67 0.10
C GLN A 145 16.01 5.23 -1.19
N VAL A 146 17.33 5.45 -1.15
CA VAL A 146 18.12 6.00 -2.24
C VAL A 146 19.33 5.12 -2.58
N SER A 147 19.20 3.82 -2.39
CA SER A 147 20.26 2.83 -2.65
C SER A 147 20.57 2.62 -4.13
N GLY A 148 19.72 3.10 -5.04
CA GLY A 148 19.75 2.78 -6.47
C GLY A 148 19.05 1.47 -6.82
N LEU A 149 18.52 0.73 -5.82
CA LEU A 149 17.75 -0.49 -6.02
C LEU A 149 16.25 -0.18 -6.08
N SER A 150 15.50 -0.95 -6.89
CA SER A 150 14.05 -0.80 -7.03
C SER A 150 13.36 -2.12 -7.37
N ASP A 151 12.03 -2.15 -7.27
CA ASP A 151 11.20 -3.31 -7.70
C ASP A 151 11.35 -3.61 -9.20
N VAL A 152 11.72 -2.63 -10.02
CA VAL A 152 11.95 -2.83 -11.46
C VAL A 152 13.21 -3.68 -11.68
N GLY A 153 14.25 -3.42 -10.91
CA GLY A 153 15.50 -4.19 -10.96
C GLY A 153 15.47 -5.51 -10.18
N PHE A 154 14.53 -5.63 -9.23
CA PHE A 154 14.37 -6.84 -8.41
C PHE A 154 12.90 -6.96 -7.97
N PRO A 155 12.03 -7.62 -8.76
CA PRO A 155 10.60 -7.74 -8.46
C PRO A 155 10.33 -8.71 -7.31
N GLU A 156 10.67 -8.32 -6.09
CA GLU A 156 10.73 -9.15 -4.88
C GLU A 156 9.47 -9.98 -4.62
N LEU A 157 8.28 -9.39 -4.85
CA LEU A 157 7.00 -10.05 -4.60
C LEU A 157 6.66 -11.16 -5.60
N GLN A 158 7.45 -11.31 -6.67
CA GLN A 158 7.27 -12.36 -7.69
C GLN A 158 8.34 -13.44 -7.63
N LEU A 159 9.41 -13.17 -6.91
CA LEU A 159 10.49 -14.14 -6.70
C LEU A 159 10.11 -15.14 -5.59
N SER A 160 10.85 -16.24 -5.54
CA SER A 160 10.75 -17.16 -4.41
C SER A 160 11.03 -16.41 -3.12
N GLN A 161 10.09 -16.51 -2.16
CA GLN A 161 10.21 -15.79 -0.91
C GLN A 161 11.27 -16.41 -0.02
N ALA A 162 12.14 -15.55 0.54
CA ALA A 162 13.09 -15.96 1.55
C ALA A 162 12.37 -16.42 2.83
N THR A 163 12.98 -17.35 3.55
CA THR A 163 12.50 -17.82 4.85
C THR A 163 13.29 -17.23 6.00
N THR A 164 14.50 -16.74 5.71
CA THR A 164 15.38 -16.08 6.66
C THR A 164 15.87 -14.73 6.13
N ILE A 165 16.30 -13.86 7.03
CA ILE A 165 16.84 -12.55 6.69
C ILE A 165 18.17 -12.68 5.90
N GLY A 166 19.00 -13.67 6.23
CA GLY A 166 20.24 -13.97 5.49
C GLY A 166 19.99 -14.40 4.06
N GLU A 167 19.02 -15.31 3.83
CA GLU A 167 18.59 -15.68 2.48
C GLU A 167 18.09 -14.49 1.67
N ARG A 168 17.36 -13.58 2.31
CA ARG A 168 16.89 -12.34 1.66
C ARG A 168 18.06 -11.48 1.21
N VAL A 169 19.05 -11.23 2.07
CA VAL A 169 20.23 -10.42 1.71
C VAL A 169 21.02 -11.10 0.59
N THR A 170 21.25 -12.41 0.67
CA THR A 170 21.96 -13.14 -0.39
C THR A 170 21.23 -13.11 -1.72
N SER A 171 19.89 -13.13 -1.72
CA SER A 171 19.09 -13.06 -2.95
C SER A 171 19.27 -11.74 -3.71
N LEU A 172 19.65 -10.66 -3.02
CA LEU A 172 19.92 -9.36 -3.64
C LEU A 172 21.14 -9.35 -4.57
N SER A 173 21.97 -10.39 -4.53
CA SER A 173 23.03 -10.56 -5.54
C SER A 173 22.48 -10.61 -6.98
N GLN A 174 21.19 -10.92 -7.16
CA GLN A 174 20.50 -10.92 -8.45
C GLN A 174 19.84 -9.56 -8.77
N ALA A 175 19.85 -8.60 -7.83
CA ALA A 175 19.24 -7.30 -8.01
C ALA A 175 20.05 -6.46 -9.02
N ARG A 176 19.33 -5.77 -9.90
CA ARG A 176 19.90 -4.83 -10.87
C ARG A 176 19.67 -3.41 -10.37
N PRO A 177 20.72 -2.67 -10.02
CA PRO A 177 20.58 -1.26 -9.73
C PRO A 177 20.00 -0.52 -10.95
N VAL A 178 19.05 0.36 -10.70
CA VAL A 178 18.44 1.20 -11.76
C VAL A 178 19.07 2.58 -11.80
N GLU A 179 19.71 3.00 -10.69
CA GLU A 179 20.39 4.28 -10.52
C GLU A 179 21.63 4.12 -9.65
N LEU A 180 22.49 5.14 -9.65
CA LEU A 180 23.61 5.20 -8.71
C LEU A 180 23.11 5.46 -7.27
N PRO A 181 23.77 4.88 -6.25
CA PRO A 181 23.43 5.19 -4.87
C PRO A 181 23.44 6.69 -4.58
N GLY A 182 22.39 7.19 -3.95
CA GLY A 182 22.22 8.61 -3.64
C GLY A 182 21.65 9.47 -4.77
N ALA A 183 21.36 8.93 -5.96
CA ALA A 183 20.87 9.72 -7.09
C ALA A 183 19.38 10.03 -7.03
N GLN A 184 18.55 9.02 -6.79
CA GLN A 184 17.09 9.16 -6.80
C GLN A 184 16.44 8.32 -5.70
N PHE A 185 15.22 8.70 -5.36
CA PHE A 185 14.36 7.95 -4.44
C PHE A 185 13.65 6.82 -5.19
N HIS A 186 13.81 5.59 -4.67
CA HIS A 186 13.08 4.39 -5.08
C HIS A 186 12.61 3.65 -3.84
N TYR A 187 11.29 3.61 -3.60
CA TYR A 187 10.76 2.87 -2.47
C TYR A 187 10.96 1.37 -2.68
N PHE A 188 11.83 0.75 -1.88
CA PHE A 188 12.23 -0.64 -2.05
C PHE A 188 12.30 -1.34 -0.68
N ASN A 189 11.42 -2.34 -0.46
CA ASN A 189 11.33 -3.05 0.82
C ASN A 189 12.65 -3.70 1.24
N PRO A 190 13.39 -4.39 0.35
CA PRO A 190 14.63 -5.04 0.73
C PRO A 190 15.70 -4.11 1.32
N ASN A 191 15.65 -2.79 1.08
CA ASN A 191 16.54 -1.86 1.79
C ASN A 191 16.41 -2.00 3.31
N TYR A 192 15.19 -2.12 3.82
CA TYR A 192 14.92 -2.26 5.25
C TYR A 192 15.12 -3.69 5.76
N GLU A 193 15.04 -4.68 4.89
CA GLU A 193 15.38 -6.06 5.20
C GLU A 193 16.90 -6.23 5.37
N VAL A 194 17.70 -5.55 4.53
CA VAL A 194 19.17 -5.44 4.71
C VAL A 194 19.50 -4.72 6.03
N LEU A 195 18.82 -3.62 6.34
CA LEU A 195 19.03 -2.91 7.61
C LEU A 195 18.73 -3.78 8.82
N ALA A 196 17.68 -4.59 8.78
CA ALA A 196 17.36 -5.54 9.83
C ALA A 196 18.48 -6.58 9.99
N ARG A 197 19.09 -7.06 8.89
CA ARG A 197 20.26 -7.95 8.94
C ARG A 197 21.49 -7.25 9.53
N VAL A 198 21.71 -5.96 9.19
CA VAL A 198 22.78 -5.18 9.82
C VAL A 198 22.59 -5.11 11.33
N VAL A 199 21.36 -4.88 11.81
CA VAL A 199 21.06 -4.89 13.25
C VAL A 199 21.40 -6.25 13.86
N GLU A 200 21.03 -7.39 13.24
CA GLU A 200 21.38 -8.72 13.74
C GLU A 200 22.88 -8.92 13.89
N VAL A 201 23.63 -8.59 12.83
CA VAL A 201 25.08 -8.85 12.81
C VAL A 201 25.82 -7.97 13.80
N VAL A 202 25.45 -6.68 13.87
CA VAL A 202 26.13 -5.71 14.76
C VAL A 202 25.77 -5.95 16.21
N SER A 203 24.50 -6.23 16.52
CA SER A 203 24.05 -6.48 17.89
C SER A 203 24.32 -7.91 18.37
N GLN A 204 24.62 -8.84 17.46
CA GLN A 204 24.74 -10.29 17.73
C GLN A 204 23.45 -10.90 18.33
N GLN A 205 22.29 -10.34 17.99
CA GLN A 205 20.98 -10.80 18.44
C GLN A 205 20.06 -10.99 17.22
N PRO A 206 19.14 -11.96 17.22
CA PRO A 206 18.07 -12.01 16.24
C PRO A 206 17.33 -10.67 16.18
N PHE A 207 16.95 -10.21 14.99
CA PHE A 207 16.29 -8.91 14.81
C PHE A 207 15.01 -8.78 15.64
N SER A 208 14.21 -9.84 15.75
CA SER A 208 12.99 -9.85 16.56
C SER A 208 13.30 -9.67 18.05
N ASP A 209 14.38 -10.30 18.55
CA ASP A 209 14.79 -10.21 19.96
C ASP A 209 15.35 -8.82 20.27
N TYR A 210 16.09 -8.23 19.31
CA TYR A 210 16.56 -6.86 19.44
C TYR A 210 15.39 -5.88 19.56
N LEU A 211 14.39 -5.96 18.67
CA LEU A 211 13.20 -5.11 18.75
C LEU A 211 12.45 -5.30 20.06
N GLN A 212 12.27 -6.56 20.50
CA GLN A 212 11.58 -6.87 21.74
C GLN A 212 12.30 -6.25 22.95
N THR A 213 13.61 -6.42 23.03
CA THR A 213 14.40 -6.00 24.20
C THR A 213 14.64 -4.50 24.25
N HIS A 214 14.95 -3.90 23.08
CA HIS A 214 15.43 -2.52 23.02
C HIS A 214 14.37 -1.50 22.62
N ILE A 215 13.19 -1.95 22.11
CA ILE A 215 12.14 -1.05 21.66
C ILE A 215 10.78 -1.41 22.30
N PHE A 216 10.27 -2.62 22.10
CA PHE A 216 8.90 -2.95 22.54
C PHE A 216 8.77 -2.96 24.06
N THR A 217 9.70 -3.63 24.77
CA THR A 217 9.68 -3.69 26.24
C THR A 217 9.85 -2.30 26.88
N PRO A 218 10.85 -1.48 26.49
CA PRO A 218 10.98 -0.12 27.02
C PRO A 218 9.78 0.80 26.74
N LEU A 219 9.09 0.62 25.61
CA LEU A 219 7.88 1.37 25.27
C LEU A 219 6.59 0.73 25.83
N GLN A 220 6.72 -0.34 26.64
CA GLN A 220 5.58 -1.09 27.17
C GLN A 220 4.61 -1.60 26.10
N MET A 221 5.12 -1.94 24.91
CA MET A 221 4.37 -2.49 23.80
C MET A 221 4.22 -4.02 23.93
N SER A 222 3.50 -4.45 24.96
CA SER A 222 3.48 -5.85 25.42
C SER A 222 2.79 -6.84 24.47
N ARG A 223 2.00 -6.35 23.51
CA ARG A 223 1.28 -7.14 22.50
C ARG A 223 1.87 -6.97 21.11
N THR A 224 2.99 -6.27 20.99
CA THR A 224 3.69 -6.05 19.73
C THR A 224 4.78 -7.10 19.54
N LEU A 225 4.88 -7.63 18.32
CA LEU A 225 5.92 -8.58 17.94
C LEU A 225 6.38 -8.30 16.50
N ASN A 226 7.57 -8.79 16.15
CA ASN A 226 8.04 -8.82 14.77
C ASN A 226 7.93 -10.24 14.22
N ALA A 227 7.21 -10.41 13.12
CA ALA A 227 7.07 -11.64 12.39
C ALA A 227 8.01 -11.67 11.18
N THR A 228 8.69 -12.78 10.95
CA THR A 228 9.52 -12.96 9.75
C THR A 228 8.65 -13.24 8.54
N THR A 229 7.61 -14.04 8.73
CA THR A 229 6.64 -14.38 7.69
C THR A 229 5.21 -14.17 8.22
N ARG A 230 4.24 -14.22 7.30
CA ARG A 230 2.83 -14.22 7.72
C ARG A 230 2.46 -15.39 8.63
N ALA A 231 3.05 -16.55 8.41
CA ALA A 231 2.79 -17.72 9.26
C ALA A 231 3.23 -17.44 10.70
N ASP A 232 4.40 -16.81 10.89
CA ASP A 232 4.89 -16.40 12.20
C ASP A 232 3.98 -15.35 12.84
N ALA A 233 3.47 -14.40 12.06
CA ALA A 233 2.50 -13.41 12.54
C ALA A 233 1.23 -14.07 13.10
N SER A 234 0.68 -15.05 12.38
CA SER A 234 -0.53 -15.77 12.80
C SER A 234 -0.30 -16.68 13.99
N GLN A 235 0.91 -17.23 14.17
CA GLN A 235 1.26 -18.10 15.30
C GLN A 235 1.63 -17.29 16.56
N GLY A 236 2.31 -16.16 16.39
CA GLY A 236 2.75 -15.31 17.50
C GLY A 236 1.65 -14.40 18.06
N ALA A 237 0.69 -14.01 17.24
CA ALA A 237 -0.42 -13.17 17.66
C ALA A 237 -1.51 -13.96 18.39
N THR A 238 -1.92 -13.48 19.56
CA THR A 238 -2.95 -14.14 20.39
C THR A 238 -4.37 -13.67 20.08
N ASN A 239 -4.52 -12.49 19.48
CA ASN A 239 -5.82 -11.86 19.14
C ASN A 239 -5.70 -11.06 17.85
N MET A 240 -5.36 -11.73 16.75
CA MET A 240 -5.16 -11.09 15.46
C MET A 240 -6.48 -10.80 14.74
N ALA A 241 -6.61 -9.59 14.21
CA ALA A 241 -7.74 -9.20 13.38
C ALA A 241 -7.85 -10.10 12.14
N GLN A 242 -9.09 -10.44 11.77
CA GLN A 242 -9.39 -11.10 10.49
C GLN A 242 -9.19 -10.11 9.36
N GLY A 243 -8.29 -10.41 8.41
CA GLY A 243 -8.07 -9.57 7.24
C GLY A 243 -9.16 -9.71 6.18
N HIS A 244 -9.41 -8.66 5.41
CA HIS A 244 -10.47 -8.60 4.39
C HIS A 244 -9.96 -8.04 3.06
N LEU A 245 -10.53 -8.57 1.98
CA LEU A 245 -10.56 -7.94 0.66
C LEU A 245 -11.94 -7.30 0.42
N MET A 246 -12.07 -6.56 -0.68
CA MET A 246 -13.33 -5.94 -1.08
C MET A 246 -13.64 -6.26 -2.53
N ALA A 247 -14.90 -6.60 -2.82
CA ALA A 247 -15.44 -6.75 -4.16
C ALA A 247 -16.78 -6.01 -4.29
N PHE A 248 -16.89 -5.14 -5.28
CA PHE A 248 -18.10 -4.35 -5.57
C PHE A 248 -18.61 -3.57 -4.34
N GLY A 249 -17.67 -3.07 -3.54
CA GLY A 249 -17.98 -2.33 -2.32
C GLY A 249 -18.33 -3.19 -1.10
N LEU A 250 -18.30 -4.52 -1.19
CA LEU A 250 -18.59 -5.45 -0.10
C LEU A 250 -17.31 -6.11 0.43
N PRO A 251 -17.02 -6.02 1.73
CA PRO A 251 -15.88 -6.69 2.34
C PRO A 251 -16.16 -8.19 2.50
N PHE A 252 -15.11 -9.01 2.38
CA PHE A 252 -15.15 -10.43 2.71
C PHE A 252 -13.81 -10.87 3.30
N ALA A 253 -13.87 -11.78 4.26
CA ALA A 253 -12.70 -12.32 4.93
C ALA A 253 -11.79 -13.05 3.94
N TYR A 254 -10.51 -12.72 3.94
CA TYR A 254 -9.52 -13.33 3.09
C TYR A 254 -8.14 -13.39 3.77
N PRO A 255 -7.37 -14.46 3.59
CA PRO A 255 -6.06 -14.56 4.18
C PRO A 255 -5.05 -13.59 3.51
N GLU A 256 -4.14 -13.01 4.33
CA GLU A 256 -3.03 -12.21 3.81
C GLU A 256 -2.11 -13.05 2.91
N MET A 257 -1.38 -12.41 1.99
CA MET A 257 -0.42 -13.09 1.12
C MET A 257 0.74 -13.67 1.93
N SER A 258 1.17 -14.88 1.56
CA SER A 258 2.44 -15.39 2.05
C SER A 258 3.58 -14.50 1.57
N GLY A 259 4.62 -14.34 2.39
CA GLY A 259 5.78 -13.56 2.02
C GLY A 259 6.71 -13.33 3.18
N TYR A 260 7.92 -12.87 2.87
CA TYR A 260 8.88 -12.37 3.82
C TYR A 260 8.47 -10.95 4.26
N LEU A 261 8.54 -10.64 5.54
CA LEU A 261 8.03 -9.40 6.10
C LEU A 261 9.03 -8.68 7.03
N SER A 262 9.98 -9.41 7.65
CA SER A 262 10.84 -8.86 8.71
C SER A 262 11.69 -7.68 8.22
N GLY A 263 11.76 -6.65 9.02
CA GLY A 263 12.49 -5.41 8.73
C GLY A 263 11.67 -4.39 7.92
N SER A 264 10.87 -4.84 6.94
CA SER A 264 10.14 -3.94 6.04
C SER A 264 8.64 -3.84 6.31
N GLY A 265 8.03 -4.86 6.96
CA GLY A 265 6.57 -4.94 7.09
C GLY A 265 6.02 -5.91 8.13
N GLY A 266 6.88 -6.55 8.94
CA GLY A 266 6.54 -7.70 9.77
C GLY A 266 6.01 -7.40 11.17
N ILE A 267 5.87 -6.15 11.57
CA ILE A 267 5.39 -5.85 12.91
C ILE A 267 3.87 -6.05 12.99
N VAL A 268 3.48 -6.77 14.02
CA VAL A 268 2.10 -6.93 14.48
C VAL A 268 1.95 -6.11 15.74
N SER A 269 0.95 -5.21 15.80
CA SER A 269 0.75 -4.32 16.96
C SER A 269 -0.72 -4.06 17.23
N THR A 270 -1.01 -3.34 18.30
CA THR A 270 -2.35 -2.94 18.76
C THR A 270 -2.48 -1.43 18.83
N ALA A 271 -3.70 -0.90 18.91
CA ALA A 271 -3.88 0.54 19.12
C ALA A 271 -3.29 1.01 20.47
N GLU A 272 -3.38 0.20 21.53
CA GLU A 272 -2.78 0.51 22.84
C GLU A 272 -1.25 0.65 22.73
N ASP A 273 -0.59 -0.34 22.14
CA ASP A 273 0.86 -0.32 21.98
C ASP A 273 1.31 0.82 21.05
N MET A 274 0.54 1.07 19.97
CA MET A 274 0.81 2.19 19.08
C MET A 274 0.64 3.55 19.76
N ALA A 275 -0.25 3.70 20.74
CA ALA A 275 -0.33 4.95 21.51
C ALA A 275 1.00 5.25 22.25
N ASN A 276 1.62 4.26 22.85
CA ASN A 276 2.94 4.41 23.49
C ASN A 276 4.02 4.80 22.47
N TYR A 277 3.99 4.15 21.30
CA TYR A 277 4.88 4.47 20.19
C TYR A 277 4.68 5.91 19.69
N LEU A 278 3.45 6.38 19.56
CA LEU A 278 3.14 7.75 19.16
C LEU A 278 3.67 8.78 20.17
N ILE A 279 3.48 8.53 21.47
CA ILE A 279 4.03 9.39 22.55
C ILE A 279 5.56 9.46 22.42
N PHE A 280 6.24 8.32 22.26
CA PHE A 280 7.68 8.29 22.05
C PHE A 280 8.14 9.15 20.87
N GLN A 281 7.45 9.05 19.73
CA GLN A 281 7.79 9.79 18.50
C GLN A 281 7.54 11.30 18.64
N THR A 282 6.42 11.69 19.26
CA THR A 282 6.05 13.12 19.44
C THR A 282 6.80 13.78 20.62
N ASN A 283 7.37 12.98 21.51
CA ASN A 283 8.15 13.44 22.68
C ASN A 283 9.67 13.29 22.49
N SER A 284 10.16 13.55 21.29
CA SER A 284 11.60 13.64 21.00
C SER A 284 12.41 12.41 21.42
N GLY A 285 11.85 11.19 21.27
CA GLY A 285 12.53 9.94 21.57
C GLY A 285 12.43 9.49 23.04
N GLN A 286 11.51 10.05 23.81
CA GLN A 286 11.26 9.71 25.20
C GLN A 286 9.84 9.20 25.42
N PHE A 287 9.71 8.12 26.17
CA PHE A 287 8.44 7.59 26.69
C PHE A 287 8.54 7.42 28.20
N GLN A 288 7.71 8.15 28.95
CA GLN A 288 7.80 8.26 30.42
C GLN A 288 9.22 8.65 30.83
N GLU A 289 9.85 7.87 31.74
CA GLU A 289 11.23 8.08 32.19
C GLU A 289 12.28 7.45 31.24
N THR A 290 11.83 6.70 30.22
CA THR A 290 12.71 5.97 29.30
C THR A 290 13.03 6.81 28.08
N LYS A 291 14.31 7.06 27.85
CA LYS A 291 14.83 7.69 26.65
C LYS A 291 15.54 6.64 25.79
N LEU A 292 15.01 6.35 24.61
CA LEU A 292 15.59 5.34 23.71
C LEU A 292 16.75 5.89 22.87
N PHE A 293 16.68 7.17 22.49
CA PHE A 293 17.75 7.90 21.81
C PHE A 293 17.53 9.43 21.87
N SER A 294 18.45 10.19 21.32
CA SER A 294 18.45 11.66 21.43
C SER A 294 17.37 12.31 20.54
N GLU A 295 16.94 13.51 20.89
CA GLU A 295 16.06 14.35 20.07
C GLU A 295 16.66 14.60 18.68
N SER A 296 17.99 14.78 18.59
CA SER A 296 18.67 14.96 17.30
C SER A 296 18.50 13.77 16.38
N SER A 297 18.45 12.55 16.91
CA SER A 297 18.17 11.34 16.13
C SER A 297 16.72 11.28 15.64
N VAL A 298 15.75 11.68 16.46
CA VAL A 298 14.34 11.81 16.00
C VAL A 298 14.23 12.81 14.86
N VAL A 299 14.81 14.00 15.04
CA VAL A 299 14.82 15.05 14.00
C VAL A 299 15.49 14.57 12.72
N LEU A 300 16.60 13.85 12.84
CA LEU A 300 17.31 13.27 11.69
C LEU A 300 16.43 12.25 10.94
N MET A 301 15.77 11.36 11.67
CA MET A 301 14.87 10.36 11.08
C MET A 301 13.70 11.03 10.33
N HIS A 302 13.15 12.11 10.87
CA HIS A 302 12.02 12.84 10.29
C HIS A 302 12.42 13.84 9.19
N THR A 303 13.72 13.96 8.88
CA THR A 303 14.21 14.94 7.90
C THR A 303 14.68 14.26 6.63
N PRO A 304 13.98 14.49 5.50
CA PRO A 304 14.42 14.01 4.21
C PRO A 304 15.77 14.60 3.79
N PRO A 305 16.59 13.87 2.99
CA PRO A 305 17.86 14.37 2.49
C PRO A 305 17.66 15.55 1.56
N LYS A 306 18.35 16.67 1.82
CA LYS A 306 18.20 17.93 1.06
C LYS A 306 18.68 17.84 -0.39
N ALA A 307 19.63 16.96 -0.67
CA ALA A 307 20.26 16.82 -1.98
C ALA A 307 19.39 16.09 -3.01
N ILE A 308 18.31 15.44 -2.55
CA ILE A 308 17.47 14.56 -3.37
C ILE A 308 16.04 15.08 -3.33
N SER A 309 15.35 15.07 -4.47
CA SER A 309 13.93 15.43 -4.55
C SER A 309 13.07 14.29 -3.98
N SER A 310 13.03 14.18 -2.65
CA SER A 310 12.26 13.19 -1.92
C SER A 310 11.69 13.78 -0.65
N SER A 311 10.49 13.35 -0.27
CA SER A 311 9.88 13.63 1.03
C SER A 311 10.18 12.54 2.06
N TYR A 312 10.95 11.50 1.73
CA TYR A 312 11.23 10.35 2.59
C TYR A 312 12.49 10.58 3.43
N GLY A 313 12.30 10.53 4.75
CA GLY A 313 13.38 10.45 5.72
C GLY A 313 13.74 9.00 6.06
N MET A 314 14.04 8.69 7.32
CA MET A 314 14.39 7.34 7.76
C MET A 314 13.14 6.63 8.34
N GLY A 315 12.37 5.99 7.47
CA GLY A 315 11.12 5.30 7.83
C GLY A 315 9.90 6.22 7.93
N TRP A 316 9.99 7.46 7.42
CA TRP A 316 8.93 8.45 7.50
C TRP A 316 8.87 9.32 6.25
N PHE A 317 7.67 9.68 5.84
CA PHE A 317 7.45 10.77 4.90
C PHE A 317 7.23 12.08 5.65
N LYS A 318 7.76 13.15 5.13
CA LYS A 318 7.46 14.50 5.56
C LYS A 318 6.51 15.15 4.57
N GLY A 319 5.30 15.41 5.00
CA GLY A 319 4.23 15.98 4.21
C GLY A 319 3.61 17.21 4.86
N SER A 320 2.39 17.51 4.43
CA SER A 320 1.57 18.56 5.01
C SER A 320 0.12 18.08 5.10
N GLU A 321 -0.48 18.20 6.27
CA GLU A 321 -1.89 17.98 6.52
C GLU A 321 -2.56 19.26 6.94
N ASN A 322 -3.57 19.71 6.18
CA ASN A 322 -4.28 20.97 6.42
C ASN A 322 -3.35 22.21 6.59
N GLY A 323 -2.26 22.25 5.81
CA GLY A 323 -1.28 23.34 5.84
C GLY A 323 -0.23 23.28 6.94
N GLU A 324 -0.28 22.25 7.82
CA GLU A 324 0.70 22.03 8.88
C GLU A 324 1.67 20.88 8.49
N THR A 325 2.89 20.96 9.00
CA THR A 325 3.86 19.88 8.79
C THR A 325 3.37 18.58 9.42
N ALA A 326 3.29 17.53 8.61
CA ALA A 326 3.00 16.17 9.03
C ALA A 326 4.22 15.26 8.80
N ILE A 327 4.47 14.37 9.75
CA ILE A 327 5.41 13.26 9.62
C ILE A 327 4.56 12.00 9.62
N GLU A 328 4.59 11.26 8.53
CA GLU A 328 3.62 10.18 8.33
C GLU A 328 4.24 8.95 7.65
N HIS A 329 3.65 7.80 7.89
CA HIS A 329 3.88 6.61 7.10
C HIS A 329 2.62 5.75 7.06
N ASN A 330 2.26 5.28 5.87
CA ASN A 330 1.22 4.28 5.72
C ASN A 330 1.81 2.88 5.58
N GLY A 331 1.02 1.89 5.96
CA GLY A 331 1.34 0.48 5.79
C GLY A 331 0.31 -0.19 4.90
N ILE A 332 0.74 -0.89 3.86
CA ILE A 332 -0.13 -1.53 2.88
C ILE A 332 0.26 -3.00 2.77
N LEU A 333 -0.69 -3.87 3.11
CA LEU A 333 -0.69 -5.31 2.77
C LEU A 333 -1.95 -5.64 1.98
N SER A 334 -2.12 -6.89 1.54
CA SER A 334 -3.28 -7.23 0.72
C SER A 334 -4.61 -7.14 1.47
N THR A 335 -4.61 -7.34 2.80
CA THR A 335 -5.82 -7.38 3.64
C THR A 335 -5.77 -6.46 4.86
N PHE A 336 -4.69 -5.68 5.01
CA PHE A 336 -4.51 -4.72 6.10
C PHE A 336 -4.02 -3.38 5.55
N TYR A 337 -4.45 -2.31 6.18
CA TYR A 337 -3.93 -0.97 5.97
C TYR A 337 -3.70 -0.28 7.32
N THR A 338 -2.61 0.46 7.41
CA THR A 338 -2.30 1.26 8.60
C THR A 338 -1.92 2.67 8.16
N ASP A 339 -2.36 3.67 8.88
CA ASP A 339 -1.94 5.06 8.69
C ASP A 339 -1.46 5.62 10.02
N VAL A 340 -0.23 6.13 10.04
CA VAL A 340 0.36 6.80 11.21
C VAL A 340 0.76 8.20 10.81
N VAL A 341 0.29 9.19 11.57
CA VAL A 341 0.62 10.59 11.36
C VAL A 341 0.97 11.26 12.67
N LEU A 342 2.04 12.02 12.65
CA LEU A 342 2.49 12.89 13.72
C LEU A 342 2.32 14.34 13.25
N LEU A 343 1.78 15.18 14.11
CA LEU A 343 1.69 16.62 13.93
C LEU A 343 2.59 17.29 15.00
N PRO A 344 3.89 17.48 14.70
CA PRO A 344 4.87 17.83 15.73
C PRO A 344 4.59 19.18 16.42
N LYS A 345 4.06 20.16 15.69
CA LYS A 345 3.75 21.48 16.22
C LYS A 345 2.59 21.43 17.22
N GLU A 346 1.54 20.67 16.88
CA GLU A 346 0.35 20.50 17.70
C GLU A 346 0.51 19.37 18.73
N LYS A 347 1.62 18.60 18.66
CA LYS A 347 1.90 17.46 19.51
C LYS A 347 0.81 16.37 19.48
N TYR A 348 0.16 16.17 18.34
CA TYR A 348 -0.72 15.04 18.11
C TYR A 348 0.04 13.88 17.46
N GLY A 349 -0.29 12.67 17.90
CA GLY A 349 0.03 11.42 17.23
C GLY A 349 -1.26 10.65 16.98
N ILE A 350 -1.41 10.10 15.78
CA ILE A 350 -2.60 9.35 15.36
C ILE A 350 -2.17 8.06 14.68
N ALA A 351 -2.75 6.92 15.07
CA ALA A 351 -2.61 5.65 14.38
C ALA A 351 -3.99 5.05 14.08
N LEU A 352 -4.22 4.74 12.81
CA LEU A 352 -5.42 4.11 12.28
C LEU A 352 -5.04 2.72 11.73
N LEU A 353 -5.57 1.66 12.33
CA LEU A 353 -5.26 0.27 12.00
C LEU A 353 -6.52 -0.36 11.40
N TYR A 354 -6.50 -0.70 10.11
CA TYR A 354 -7.63 -1.27 9.38
C TYR A 354 -7.37 -2.74 9.04
N ASN A 355 -8.38 -3.58 9.20
CA ASN A 355 -8.33 -5.00 8.79
C ASN A 355 -8.91 -5.23 7.39
N ILE A 356 -8.78 -4.27 6.53
CA ILE A 356 -9.20 -4.32 5.13
C ILE A 356 -8.26 -3.51 4.27
N ASN A 357 -8.08 -3.97 3.03
CA ASN A 357 -7.43 -3.18 1.99
C ASN A 357 -8.14 -3.33 0.65
N ALA A 358 -8.30 -2.21 -0.07
CA ALA A 358 -8.77 -2.15 -1.45
C ALA A 358 -8.36 -0.81 -2.07
N SER A 359 -8.06 -0.80 -3.38
CA SER A 359 -7.63 0.41 -4.08
C SER A 359 -8.53 1.63 -3.88
N PRO A 360 -9.88 1.55 -3.98
CA PRO A 360 -10.74 2.71 -3.75
C PRO A 360 -10.68 3.22 -2.29
N LEU A 361 -10.42 2.33 -1.30
CA LEU A 361 -10.24 2.75 0.08
C LEU A 361 -8.93 3.51 0.27
N ILE A 362 -7.80 2.95 -0.23
CA ILE A 362 -6.47 3.58 -0.12
C ILE A 362 -6.47 4.95 -0.79
N SER A 363 -7.01 5.03 -2.01
CA SER A 363 -6.88 6.23 -2.84
C SER A 363 -7.84 7.35 -2.42
N MET A 364 -8.95 7.03 -1.77
CA MET A 364 -10.01 8.01 -1.52
C MET A 364 -10.54 8.00 -0.08
N ALA A 365 -10.92 6.85 0.50
CA ALA A 365 -11.59 6.81 1.78
C ALA A 365 -10.64 7.02 2.97
N PHE A 366 -9.52 6.30 3.03
CA PHE A 366 -8.58 6.40 4.15
C PHE A 366 -7.96 7.80 4.30
N PRO A 367 -7.50 8.47 3.21
CA PRO A 367 -7.07 9.86 3.31
C PRO A 367 -8.17 10.80 3.81
N GLN A 368 -9.44 10.62 3.39
CA GLN A 368 -10.55 11.43 3.86
C GLN A 368 -10.84 11.19 5.34
N ILE A 369 -10.79 9.94 5.83
CA ILE A 369 -10.95 9.61 7.25
C ILE A 369 -9.85 10.26 8.07
N LYS A 370 -8.57 10.14 7.65
CA LYS A 370 -7.43 10.76 8.32
C LYS A 370 -7.60 12.29 8.39
N THR A 371 -7.79 12.93 7.24
CA THR A 371 -7.94 14.40 7.16
C THR A 371 -9.15 14.89 7.95
N GLY A 372 -10.30 14.20 7.85
CA GLY A 372 -11.51 14.54 8.61
C GLY A 372 -11.32 14.40 10.12
N LEU A 373 -10.59 13.36 10.57
CA LEU A 373 -10.23 13.19 11.98
C LEU A 373 -9.31 14.32 12.47
N ILE A 374 -8.28 14.67 11.70
CA ILE A 374 -7.38 15.77 12.05
C ILE A 374 -8.15 17.10 12.16
N GLN A 375 -9.10 17.34 11.26
CA GLN A 375 -9.95 18.56 11.34
C GLN A 375 -10.88 18.52 12.56
N LEU A 376 -11.47 17.36 12.86
CA LEU A 376 -12.27 17.20 14.07
C LEU A 376 -11.46 17.52 15.34
N LEU A 377 -10.20 17.08 15.41
CA LEU A 377 -9.29 17.33 16.53
C LEU A 377 -8.91 18.82 16.65
N LYS A 378 -8.79 19.52 15.53
CA LYS A 378 -8.36 20.93 15.49
C LYS A 378 -9.55 21.93 15.60
N ASP A 379 -10.60 21.67 14.87
CA ASP A 379 -11.68 22.64 14.62
C ASP A 379 -13.02 22.19 15.26
N GLY A 380 -13.06 20.99 15.86
CA GLY A 380 -14.28 20.43 16.46
C GLY A 380 -15.31 19.94 15.43
N GLN A 381 -15.02 20.02 14.13
CA GLN A 381 -15.91 19.58 13.07
C GLN A 381 -15.12 18.81 11.99
N PRO A 382 -15.55 17.58 11.63
CA PRO A 382 -14.86 16.80 10.62
C PRO A 382 -15.23 17.29 9.22
N ALA A 383 -14.25 17.34 8.29
CA ALA A 383 -14.59 17.36 6.88
C ALA A 383 -15.09 15.97 6.48
N VAL A 384 -16.23 15.92 5.82
CA VAL A 384 -16.80 14.68 5.27
C VAL A 384 -16.64 14.71 3.76
N GLY A 385 -15.88 13.74 3.23
CA GLY A 385 -15.74 13.57 1.79
C GLY A 385 -17.01 13.00 1.13
N GLY A 386 -17.23 13.32 -0.14
CA GLY A 386 -18.39 12.83 -0.91
C GLY A 386 -18.21 11.43 -1.52
N PHE A 387 -17.07 10.75 -1.31
CA PHE A 387 -16.82 9.42 -1.88
C PHE A 387 -17.58 8.34 -1.11
N SER A 388 -18.16 7.38 -1.85
CA SER A 388 -18.80 6.18 -1.29
C SER A 388 -18.29 4.94 -2.03
N VAL A 389 -17.71 4.01 -1.28
CA VAL A 389 -17.25 2.73 -1.82
C VAL A 389 -18.39 1.88 -2.38
N THR A 390 -19.59 2.00 -1.80
CA THR A 390 -20.80 1.31 -2.30
C THR A 390 -21.19 1.83 -3.67
N LEU A 391 -21.22 3.15 -3.87
CA LEU A 391 -21.51 3.76 -5.18
C LEU A 391 -20.45 3.39 -6.22
N TRP A 392 -19.17 3.34 -5.82
CA TRP A 392 -18.10 2.84 -6.66
C TRP A 392 -18.35 1.40 -7.10
N GLY A 393 -18.66 0.50 -6.16
CA GLY A 393 -18.96 -0.92 -6.44
C GLY A 393 -20.13 -1.09 -7.39
N ILE A 394 -21.22 -0.34 -7.18
CA ILE A 394 -22.39 -0.32 -8.09
C ILE A 394 -21.99 0.16 -9.48
N ALA A 395 -21.18 1.22 -9.59
CA ALA A 395 -20.74 1.73 -10.87
C ALA A 395 -19.94 0.69 -11.67
N ILE A 396 -18.99 -0.01 -11.02
CA ILE A 396 -18.20 -1.06 -11.66
C ILE A 396 -19.08 -2.25 -12.04
N ALA A 397 -20.02 -2.67 -11.19
CA ALA A 397 -20.97 -3.75 -11.50
C ALA A 397 -21.84 -3.41 -12.73
N LEU A 398 -22.32 -2.17 -12.83
CA LEU A 398 -23.08 -1.69 -14.00
C LEU A 398 -22.20 -1.65 -15.26
N LEU A 399 -20.96 -1.18 -15.16
CA LEU A 399 -20.03 -1.19 -16.30
C LEU A 399 -19.75 -2.62 -16.78
N MET A 400 -19.59 -3.58 -15.87
CA MET A 400 -19.41 -4.99 -16.18
C MET A 400 -20.66 -5.55 -16.87
N PHE A 401 -21.86 -5.29 -16.34
CA PHE A 401 -23.12 -5.72 -16.94
C PHE A 401 -23.31 -5.16 -18.35
N ILE A 402 -23.04 -3.87 -18.56
CA ILE A 402 -23.10 -3.23 -19.88
C ILE A 402 -22.11 -3.89 -20.84
N SER A 403 -20.87 -4.12 -20.40
CA SER A 403 -19.81 -4.74 -21.20
C SER A 403 -20.20 -6.15 -21.66
N VAL A 404 -20.73 -6.97 -20.74
CA VAL A 404 -21.23 -8.32 -21.03
C VAL A 404 -22.40 -8.27 -22.05
N THR A 405 -23.37 -7.37 -21.82
CA THR A 405 -24.51 -7.20 -22.70
C THR A 405 -24.10 -6.80 -24.13
N LEU A 406 -23.17 -5.85 -24.25
CA LEU A 406 -22.64 -5.40 -25.53
C LEU A 406 -21.84 -6.51 -26.24
N ALA A 407 -21.08 -7.30 -25.50
CA ALA A 407 -20.33 -8.42 -26.05
C ALA A 407 -21.24 -9.54 -26.55
N ILE A 408 -22.27 -9.91 -25.78
CA ILE A 408 -23.30 -10.88 -26.19
C ILE A 408 -24.02 -10.37 -27.44
N ARG A 409 -24.46 -9.10 -27.43
CA ARG A 409 -25.07 -8.48 -28.60
C ARG A 409 -24.17 -8.54 -29.83
N SER A 410 -22.86 -8.25 -29.66
CA SER A 410 -21.88 -8.35 -30.75
C SER A 410 -21.82 -9.75 -31.34
N LEU A 411 -21.87 -10.81 -30.51
CA LEU A 411 -21.90 -12.21 -30.97
C LEU A 411 -23.21 -12.55 -31.69
N LEU A 412 -24.38 -12.14 -31.19
CA LEU A 412 -25.69 -12.39 -31.81
C LEU A 412 -25.82 -11.70 -33.17
N TYR A 413 -25.20 -10.54 -33.36
CA TYR A 413 -25.23 -9.79 -34.60
C TYR A 413 -24.09 -10.13 -35.57
N LEU A 414 -23.30 -11.18 -35.32
CA LEU A 414 -22.23 -11.64 -36.22
C LEU A 414 -22.71 -11.94 -37.66
N PRO A 415 -23.90 -12.59 -37.91
CA PRO A 415 -24.36 -12.80 -39.28
C PRO A 415 -24.62 -11.50 -40.05
N GLN A 416 -25.18 -10.49 -39.37
CA GLN A 416 -25.44 -9.17 -39.96
C GLN A 416 -24.13 -8.39 -40.20
N TRP A 417 -23.19 -8.47 -39.25
CA TRP A 417 -21.86 -7.91 -39.42
C TRP A 417 -21.15 -8.50 -40.63
N ARG A 418 -21.26 -9.82 -40.88
CA ARG A 418 -20.71 -10.48 -42.07
C ARG A 418 -21.28 -9.87 -43.34
N GLN A 419 -22.58 -9.60 -43.42
CA GLN A 419 -23.20 -8.96 -44.60
C GLN A 419 -22.68 -7.53 -44.83
N SER A 420 -22.31 -6.83 -43.77
CA SER A 420 -21.79 -5.46 -43.85
C SER A 420 -20.32 -5.38 -44.31
N ILE A 421 -19.56 -6.46 -44.21
CA ILE A 421 -18.11 -6.49 -44.55
C ILE A 421 -17.89 -6.10 -46.01
N HIS A 422 -18.72 -6.61 -46.95
CA HIS A 422 -18.57 -6.31 -48.37
C HIS A 422 -18.72 -4.81 -48.72
N ARG A 423 -19.30 -4.02 -47.80
CA ARG A 423 -19.46 -2.55 -47.95
C ARG A 423 -18.47 -1.75 -47.08
N THR A 424 -17.59 -2.44 -46.32
CA THR A 424 -16.70 -1.80 -45.37
C THR A 424 -15.25 -1.94 -45.84
N PRO A 425 -14.46 -0.86 -45.91
CA PRO A 425 -13.03 -0.95 -46.22
C PRO A 425 -12.30 -1.94 -45.32
N LEU A 426 -11.46 -2.81 -45.88
CA LEU A 426 -10.77 -3.89 -45.16
C LEU A 426 -10.01 -3.43 -43.91
N TRP A 427 -9.37 -2.25 -44.01
CA TRP A 427 -8.65 -1.72 -42.85
C TRP A 427 -9.54 -1.45 -41.64
N ARG A 428 -10.81 -0.99 -41.85
CA ARG A 428 -11.79 -0.80 -40.77
C ARG A 428 -12.24 -2.13 -40.17
N VAL A 429 -12.38 -3.15 -41.01
CA VAL A 429 -12.72 -4.51 -40.56
C VAL A 429 -11.63 -5.05 -39.62
N TRP A 430 -10.35 -4.97 -40.07
CA TRP A 430 -9.20 -5.41 -39.27
C TRP A 430 -9.03 -4.59 -38.00
N LEU A 431 -9.20 -3.29 -38.07
CA LEU A 431 -9.15 -2.40 -36.93
C LEU A 431 -10.24 -2.75 -35.91
N GLY A 432 -11.48 -3.01 -36.38
CA GLY A 432 -12.59 -3.43 -35.53
C GLY A 432 -12.38 -4.81 -34.88
N ILE A 433 -11.68 -5.73 -35.55
CA ILE A 433 -11.27 -7.01 -34.94
C ILE A 433 -10.15 -6.75 -33.91
N GLY A 434 -9.13 -5.97 -34.26
CA GLY A 434 -8.03 -5.63 -33.36
C GLY A 434 -8.51 -5.00 -32.05
N PHE A 435 -9.49 -4.10 -32.12
CA PHE A 435 -10.08 -3.48 -30.92
C PHE A 435 -10.71 -4.48 -29.94
N THR A 436 -11.17 -5.66 -30.42
CA THR A 436 -11.74 -6.66 -29.52
C THR A 436 -10.69 -7.30 -28.61
N PHE A 437 -9.41 -7.28 -28.97
CA PHE A 437 -8.30 -7.84 -28.19
C PHE A 437 -7.68 -6.83 -27.22
N LEU A 438 -8.03 -5.53 -27.31
CA LEU A 438 -7.45 -4.51 -26.43
C LEU A 438 -7.59 -4.80 -24.94
N PRO A 439 -8.74 -5.26 -24.40
CA PRO A 439 -8.83 -5.56 -22.96
C PRO A 439 -7.85 -6.66 -22.53
N ALA A 440 -7.65 -7.69 -23.36
CA ALA A 440 -6.68 -8.74 -23.09
C ALA A 440 -5.23 -8.22 -23.12
N PHE A 441 -4.92 -7.35 -24.09
CA PHE A 441 -3.63 -6.68 -24.17
C PHE A 441 -3.37 -5.81 -22.94
N PHE A 442 -4.34 -4.98 -22.52
CA PHE A 442 -4.23 -4.16 -21.32
C PHE A 442 -4.04 -5.01 -20.06
N LEU A 443 -4.80 -6.11 -19.93
CA LEU A 443 -4.65 -7.02 -18.79
C LEU A 443 -3.22 -7.58 -18.70
N LEU A 444 -2.62 -7.94 -19.83
CA LEU A 444 -1.26 -8.48 -19.87
C LEU A 444 -0.19 -7.44 -19.50
N ILE A 445 -0.32 -6.21 -19.99
CA ILE A 445 0.71 -5.17 -19.78
C ILE A 445 0.49 -4.35 -18.49
N LEU A 446 -0.61 -4.55 -17.78
CA LEU A 446 -1.00 -3.75 -16.62
C LEU A 446 0.09 -3.68 -15.54
N PRO A 447 0.79 -4.77 -15.14
CA PRO A 447 1.89 -4.70 -14.20
C PRO A 447 3.02 -3.75 -14.61
N TRP A 448 3.32 -3.72 -15.91
CA TRP A 448 4.35 -2.83 -16.47
C TRP A 448 3.91 -1.38 -16.51
N ILE A 449 2.62 -1.13 -16.76
CA ILE A 449 2.05 0.24 -16.67
C ILE A 449 2.15 0.74 -15.22
N PHE A 450 1.82 -0.10 -14.24
CA PHE A 450 1.98 0.25 -12.82
C PHE A 450 3.44 0.53 -12.47
N ALA A 451 4.37 -0.31 -12.92
CA ALA A 451 5.80 -0.10 -12.69
C ALA A 451 6.29 1.25 -13.25
N LEU A 452 5.83 1.62 -14.45
CA LEU A 452 6.20 2.89 -15.08
C LEU A 452 5.66 4.12 -14.34
N VAL A 453 4.47 4.01 -13.74
CA VAL A 453 3.78 5.16 -13.09
C VAL A 453 4.18 5.28 -11.62
N SER A 454 4.34 4.16 -10.90
CA SER A 454 4.55 4.14 -9.45
C SER A 454 5.96 3.76 -9.03
N ASP A 455 6.84 3.42 -9.96
CA ASP A 455 8.16 2.83 -9.71
C ASP A 455 8.09 1.53 -8.85
N ARG A 456 6.90 0.90 -8.81
CA ARG A 456 6.63 -0.33 -8.06
C ARG A 456 6.08 -1.40 -8.98
N PHE A 457 6.68 -2.60 -8.94
CA PHE A 457 6.23 -3.71 -9.76
C PHE A 457 5.19 -4.58 -9.03
N PHE A 458 3.91 -4.38 -9.37
CA PHE A 458 2.81 -5.18 -8.85
C PHE A 458 2.43 -6.28 -9.84
N GLY A 459 2.72 -7.54 -9.50
CA GLY A 459 2.26 -8.68 -10.30
C GLY A 459 0.73 -8.82 -10.32
N HIS A 460 0.21 -9.56 -11.29
CA HIS A 460 -1.24 -9.75 -11.45
C HIS A 460 -1.94 -10.21 -10.16
N VAL A 461 -1.32 -11.09 -9.36
CA VAL A 461 -1.90 -11.57 -8.09
C VAL A 461 -2.15 -10.43 -7.12
N LEU A 462 -1.18 -9.53 -6.96
CA LEU A 462 -1.33 -8.39 -6.06
C LEU A 462 -2.33 -7.38 -6.61
N LEU A 463 -2.33 -7.12 -7.93
CA LEU A 463 -3.33 -6.26 -8.58
C LEU A 463 -4.75 -6.81 -8.40
N PHE A 464 -4.93 -8.15 -8.55
CA PHE A 464 -6.23 -8.78 -8.28
C PHE A 464 -6.68 -8.59 -6.83
N ARG A 465 -5.78 -8.67 -5.86
CA ARG A 465 -6.13 -8.45 -4.46
C ARG A 465 -6.42 -7.00 -4.13
N SER A 466 -5.65 -6.07 -4.70
CA SER A 466 -5.78 -4.64 -4.39
C SER A 466 -6.94 -3.94 -5.09
N MET A 467 -7.32 -4.40 -6.29
CA MET A 467 -8.37 -3.80 -7.13
C MET A 467 -9.25 -4.86 -7.79
N LEU A 468 -9.79 -5.76 -6.97
CA LEU A 468 -10.48 -6.96 -7.41
C LEU A 468 -11.60 -6.67 -8.41
N ASP A 469 -12.41 -5.64 -8.18
CA ASP A 469 -13.53 -5.24 -9.04
C ASP A 469 -13.07 -4.90 -10.46
N LEU A 470 -12.04 -4.04 -10.55
CA LEU A 470 -11.49 -3.59 -11.84
C LEU A 470 -10.82 -4.75 -12.57
N MET A 471 -10.10 -5.60 -11.85
CA MET A 471 -9.43 -6.77 -12.43
C MET A 471 -10.44 -7.81 -12.92
N LEU A 472 -11.53 -8.05 -12.18
CA LEU A 472 -12.63 -8.92 -12.62
C LEU A 472 -13.30 -8.34 -13.85
N TRP A 473 -13.66 -7.06 -13.84
CA TRP A 473 -14.27 -6.40 -15.00
C TRP A 473 -13.35 -6.49 -16.23
N LEU A 474 -12.06 -6.15 -16.09
CA LEU A 474 -11.10 -6.21 -17.20
C LEU A 474 -10.91 -7.63 -17.71
N SER A 475 -10.87 -8.64 -16.81
CA SER A 475 -10.76 -10.05 -17.17
C SER A 475 -11.97 -10.53 -17.96
N VAL A 476 -13.17 -10.18 -17.53
CA VAL A 476 -14.42 -10.48 -18.27
C VAL A 476 -14.39 -9.82 -19.65
N CYS A 477 -14.01 -8.54 -19.73
CA CYS A 477 -13.86 -7.85 -21.01
C CYS A 477 -12.81 -8.50 -21.91
N ALA A 478 -11.69 -8.96 -21.36
CA ALA A 478 -10.64 -9.66 -22.09
C ALA A 478 -11.14 -10.97 -22.69
N VAL A 479 -11.77 -11.82 -21.88
CA VAL A 479 -12.34 -13.10 -22.35
C VAL A 479 -13.38 -12.87 -23.43
N LEU A 480 -14.35 -12.00 -23.20
CA LEU A 480 -15.42 -11.70 -24.17
C LEU A 480 -14.89 -11.04 -25.44
N GLY A 481 -13.87 -10.19 -25.32
CA GLY A 481 -13.19 -9.56 -26.45
C GLY A 481 -12.47 -10.58 -27.31
N VAL A 482 -11.73 -11.51 -26.72
CA VAL A 482 -11.05 -12.62 -27.43
C VAL A 482 -12.07 -13.51 -28.13
N VAL A 483 -13.14 -13.92 -27.45
CA VAL A 483 -14.21 -14.72 -28.05
C VAL A 483 -14.85 -14.03 -29.26
N ASN A 484 -15.18 -12.72 -29.14
CA ASN A 484 -15.71 -11.93 -30.26
C ASN A 484 -14.72 -11.81 -31.43
N GLY A 485 -13.43 -11.56 -31.12
CA GLY A 485 -12.38 -11.45 -32.13
C GLY A 485 -12.18 -12.75 -32.90
N ILE A 486 -12.08 -13.89 -32.20
CA ILE A 486 -11.95 -15.20 -32.81
C ILE A 486 -13.19 -15.54 -33.66
N ALA A 487 -14.40 -15.29 -33.15
CA ALA A 487 -15.63 -15.53 -33.90
C ALA A 487 -15.65 -14.73 -35.21
N ARG A 488 -15.27 -13.45 -35.20
CA ARG A 488 -15.16 -12.61 -36.41
C ARG A 488 -14.10 -13.13 -37.37
N LEU A 489 -12.95 -13.59 -36.91
CA LEU A 489 -11.90 -14.19 -37.74
C LEU A 489 -12.38 -15.49 -38.42
N ILE A 490 -13.09 -16.36 -37.71
CA ILE A 490 -13.68 -17.59 -38.27
C ILE A 490 -14.71 -17.26 -39.36
N PHE A 491 -15.55 -16.28 -39.11
CA PHE A 491 -16.55 -15.83 -40.10
C PHE A 491 -15.91 -15.25 -41.37
N LEU A 492 -14.83 -14.47 -41.24
CA LEU A 492 -14.02 -13.97 -42.37
C LEU A 492 -13.40 -15.11 -43.19
N ALA A 493 -12.75 -16.08 -42.52
CA ALA A 493 -12.08 -17.20 -43.17
C ALA A 493 -13.09 -18.08 -43.96
N ARG A 494 -14.29 -18.26 -43.43
CA ARG A 494 -15.40 -18.97 -44.13
C ARG A 494 -15.96 -18.20 -45.30
N SER A 495 -15.95 -16.87 -45.27
CA SER A 495 -16.39 -16.00 -46.40
C SER A 495 -15.43 -16.15 -47.59
N ASN A 496 -14.13 -16.02 -47.37
CA ASN A 496 -13.13 -16.12 -48.43
C ASN A 496 -13.05 -17.51 -49.08
N ARG A 497 -13.46 -18.59 -48.39
CA ARG A 497 -13.57 -19.93 -49.00
C ARG A 497 -14.78 -20.12 -49.90
N LEU A 498 -15.87 -19.39 -49.66
CA LEU A 498 -17.06 -19.45 -50.50
C LEU A 498 -16.87 -18.64 -51.78
N ASP A 499 -16.17 -17.49 -51.71
CA ASP A 499 -15.86 -16.65 -52.89
C ASP A 499 -14.75 -17.26 -53.78
N ALA A 500 -13.96 -18.21 -53.27
CA ALA A 500 -12.94 -18.96 -54.03
C ALA A 500 -13.49 -20.23 -54.71
N VAL A 501 -14.73 -20.62 -54.44
CA VAL A 501 -15.45 -21.80 -55.01
C VAL A 501 -16.57 -21.41 -55.96
N SER A 502 -16.91 -20.13 -56.01
CA SER A 502 -17.81 -19.50 -56.97
C SER A 502 -17.03 -18.84 -58.11
#